data_4aba5b39992cc2d6a89af64c04582007
#
_entry.id   4aba5b39992cc2d6a89af64c04582007
#
_cell.length_a   1.000
_cell.length_b   1.000
_cell.length_c   1.000
_cell.angle_alpha   90.00
_cell.angle_beta   90.00
_cell.angle_gamma   90.00
#
_symmetry.space_group_name_H-M   'P 1'
#
loop_
_entity.id
_entity.type
_entity.pdbx_description
1 polymer ?
#
loop_
_entity_poly.entity_id
_entity_poly.type
_entity_poly.pdbx_seq_one_letter_code
_entity_poly.pdbx_strand_id
1 'polypeptide(L)'
;MTKTLRMTGELEPRDGWSAGASCTIAKSVELLSTRSAFLLMREAFYGATRFEEFVRRAELTEATASARLRELVEHGLLELEPYQEPGQRTRQRYLLTEKGADLFPVIVGLMQWGNRWLSDTGGPAKILHRGCGAAVGTELRCEHGHKVALADLDLAANNADSQAD
;
A
#
# COMPACT_ATOMS: atom_id res chain seq x y z
N MET A 1 -29.89 2.00 2.89
CA MET A 1 -28.89 2.40 1.88
C MET A 1 -27.93 1.23 1.69
N THR A 2 -27.80 0.71 0.50
CA THR A 2 -26.90 -0.38 0.15
C THR A 2 -25.45 0.06 0.40
N LYS A 3 -24.68 -0.75 1.13
CA LYS A 3 -23.25 -0.50 1.38
C LYS A 3 -22.37 -1.27 0.38
N THR A 4 -22.77 -1.26 -0.89
CA THR A 4 -22.10 -1.99 -1.98
C THR A 4 -22.04 -1.10 -3.22
N LEU A 5 -21.05 -1.34 -4.07
CA LEU A 5 -21.00 -0.76 -5.41
C LEU A 5 -22.17 -1.25 -6.24
N ARG A 6 -22.68 -0.39 -7.12
CA ARG A 6 -23.61 -0.81 -8.16
C ARG A 6 -22.80 -1.31 -9.36
N MET A 7 -23.15 -2.49 -9.87
CA MET A 7 -22.59 -3.01 -11.12
C MET A 7 -23.30 -2.35 -12.31
N THR A 8 -22.57 -2.08 -13.39
CA THR A 8 -23.12 -1.50 -14.61
C THR A 8 -22.57 -2.16 -15.85
N GLY A 9 -23.32 -2.06 -16.97
CA GLY A 9 -22.91 -2.59 -18.27
C GLY A 9 -22.69 -4.10 -18.26
N GLU A 10 -21.58 -4.53 -18.84
CA GLU A 10 -21.22 -5.96 -18.99
C GLU A 10 -21.00 -6.70 -17.64
N LEU A 11 -20.90 -5.97 -16.54
CA LEU A 11 -20.76 -6.56 -15.21
C LEU A 11 -22.11 -6.96 -14.58
N GLU A 12 -23.22 -6.66 -15.24
CA GLU A 12 -24.57 -7.14 -14.88
C GLU A 12 -25.02 -8.29 -15.82
N PRO A 13 -25.56 -9.40 -15.26
CA PRO A 13 -25.67 -9.76 -13.84
C PRO A 13 -24.31 -10.19 -13.26
N ARG A 14 -24.13 -9.98 -11.95
CA ARG A 14 -22.87 -10.25 -11.24
C ARG A 14 -22.37 -11.70 -11.40
N ASP A 15 -23.29 -12.65 -11.46
CA ASP A 15 -22.97 -14.08 -11.59
C ASP A 15 -22.32 -14.44 -12.93
N GLY A 16 -22.50 -13.60 -13.95
CA GLY A 16 -21.89 -13.77 -15.27
C GLY A 16 -20.45 -13.29 -15.38
N TRP A 17 -19.90 -12.64 -14.34
CA TRP A 17 -18.58 -12.04 -14.39
C TRP A 17 -17.64 -12.51 -13.29
N SER A 18 -16.38 -12.77 -13.65
CA SER A 18 -15.28 -13.05 -12.73
C SER A 18 -14.01 -12.34 -13.18
N ALA A 19 -13.36 -11.66 -12.28
CA ALA A 19 -12.05 -11.05 -12.55
C ALA A 19 -10.94 -12.09 -12.81
N GLY A 20 -11.12 -13.31 -12.29
CA GLY A 20 -10.18 -14.42 -12.48
C GLY A 20 -8.72 -14.01 -12.24
N ALA A 21 -7.82 -14.48 -13.10
CA ALA A 21 -6.39 -14.18 -13.05
C ALA A 21 -6.05 -12.72 -13.39
N SER A 22 -6.98 -11.93 -13.94
CA SER A 22 -6.77 -10.50 -14.24
C SER A 22 -7.03 -9.57 -13.06
N CYS A 23 -7.58 -10.08 -11.95
CA CYS A 23 -7.88 -9.28 -10.75
C CYS A 23 -6.63 -8.60 -10.17
N THR A 24 -6.54 -7.29 -10.34
CA THR A 24 -5.41 -6.48 -9.84
C THR A 24 -5.36 -6.46 -8.31
N ILE A 25 -6.51 -6.51 -7.63
CA ILE A 25 -6.55 -6.62 -6.17
C ILE A 25 -5.92 -7.93 -5.72
N ALA A 26 -6.28 -9.06 -6.36
CA ALA A 26 -5.71 -10.36 -6.04
C ALA A 26 -4.19 -10.38 -6.23
N LYS A 27 -3.71 -9.87 -7.38
CA LYS A 27 -2.27 -9.73 -7.67
C LYS A 27 -1.54 -8.85 -6.63
N SER A 28 -2.13 -7.74 -6.23
CA SER A 28 -1.54 -6.85 -5.22
C SER A 28 -1.49 -7.50 -3.84
N VAL A 29 -2.55 -8.22 -3.46
CA VAL A 29 -2.58 -8.96 -2.20
C VAL A 29 -1.58 -10.11 -2.21
N GLU A 30 -1.42 -10.84 -3.32
CA GLU A 30 -0.43 -11.90 -3.45
C GLU A 30 0.99 -11.39 -3.21
N LEU A 31 1.32 -10.23 -3.78
CA LEU A 31 2.62 -9.58 -3.60
C LEU A 31 2.85 -9.13 -2.14
N LEU A 32 1.80 -8.64 -1.48
CA LEU A 32 1.85 -8.13 -0.11
C LEU A 32 1.29 -9.15 0.91
N SER A 33 1.21 -10.42 0.57
CA SER A 33 0.40 -11.47 1.20
C SER A 33 0.66 -11.74 2.69
N THR A 34 1.64 -11.10 3.30
CA THR A 34 2.03 -11.38 4.68
C THR A 34 2.02 -10.14 5.57
N ARG A 35 1.68 -10.35 6.86
CA ARG A 35 1.83 -9.32 7.90
C ARG A 35 3.23 -8.69 7.87
N SER A 36 4.27 -9.51 7.68
CA SER A 36 5.66 -9.03 7.66
C SER A 36 5.96 -8.13 6.48
N ALA A 37 5.40 -8.38 5.28
CA ALA A 37 5.58 -7.49 4.14
C ALA A 37 5.00 -6.09 4.41
N PHE A 38 3.77 -6.01 4.95
CA PHE A 38 3.17 -4.73 5.35
C PHE A 38 3.97 -4.00 6.43
N LEU A 39 4.47 -4.73 7.44
CA LEU A 39 5.28 -4.13 8.50
C LEU A 39 6.61 -3.60 7.97
N LEU A 40 7.27 -4.32 7.07
CA LEU A 40 8.52 -3.85 6.45
C LEU A 40 8.27 -2.63 5.55
N MET A 41 7.21 -2.62 4.74
CA MET A 41 6.85 -1.43 3.97
C MET A 41 6.51 -0.23 4.87
N ARG A 42 5.80 -0.44 5.99
CA ARG A 42 5.56 0.60 6.99
C ARG A 42 6.88 1.18 7.50
N GLU A 43 7.84 0.33 7.86
CA GLU A 43 9.14 0.80 8.36
C GLU A 43 9.95 1.53 7.28
N ALA A 44 9.86 1.11 6.02
CA ALA A 44 10.47 1.84 4.90
C ALA A 44 9.88 3.26 4.78
N PHE A 45 8.56 3.42 4.88
CA PHE A 45 7.90 4.74 4.92
C PHE A 45 8.28 5.56 6.16
N TYR A 46 8.64 4.92 7.27
CA TYR A 46 9.09 5.57 8.49
C TYR A 46 10.61 5.83 8.49
N GLY A 47 11.27 5.60 7.35
CA GLY A 47 12.69 5.93 7.13
C GLY A 47 13.69 4.87 7.56
N ALA A 48 13.25 3.61 7.75
CA ALA A 48 14.21 2.52 7.88
C ALA A 48 14.90 2.28 6.53
N THR A 49 16.21 2.16 6.56
CA THR A 49 17.04 1.87 5.37
C THR A 49 17.99 0.71 5.59
N ARG A 50 18.32 0.39 6.85
CA ARG A 50 19.28 -0.67 7.19
C ARG A 50 18.55 -1.93 7.62
N PHE A 51 19.14 -3.08 7.29
CA PHE A 51 18.55 -4.39 7.64
C PHE A 51 18.21 -4.51 9.13
N GLU A 52 19.12 -4.10 9.99
CA GLU A 52 18.94 -4.18 11.44
C GLU A 52 17.81 -3.28 11.96
N GLU A 53 17.55 -2.15 11.28
CA GLU A 53 16.42 -1.28 11.61
C GLU A 53 15.09 -1.95 11.29
N PHE A 54 14.97 -2.60 10.13
CA PHE A 54 13.79 -3.37 9.74
C PHE A 54 13.52 -4.51 10.71
N VAL A 55 14.53 -5.31 11.05
CA VAL A 55 14.40 -6.42 12.02
C VAL A 55 13.87 -5.91 13.34
N ARG A 56 14.54 -4.90 13.90
CA ARG A 56 14.22 -4.38 15.23
C ARG A 56 12.85 -3.70 15.28
N ARG A 57 12.57 -2.80 14.32
CA ARG A 57 11.35 -1.96 14.34
C ARG A 57 10.09 -2.72 13.93
N ALA A 58 10.21 -3.68 13.02
CA ALA A 58 9.10 -4.55 12.63
C ALA A 58 8.91 -5.73 13.59
N GLU A 59 9.81 -5.90 14.57
CA GLU A 59 9.78 -7.01 15.54
C GLU A 59 9.75 -8.38 14.85
N LEU A 60 10.61 -8.55 13.85
CA LEU A 60 10.73 -9.77 13.06
C LEU A 60 12.03 -10.51 13.38
N THR A 61 12.05 -11.82 13.11
CA THR A 61 13.32 -12.55 13.09
C THR A 61 14.13 -12.15 11.86
N GLU A 62 15.46 -12.24 11.95
CA GLU A 62 16.36 -11.95 10.82
C GLU A 62 16.03 -12.79 9.58
N ALA A 63 15.70 -14.08 9.77
CA ALA A 63 15.33 -14.97 8.68
C ALA A 63 14.05 -14.49 7.96
N THR A 64 13.02 -14.10 8.73
CA THR A 64 11.77 -13.57 8.16
C THR A 64 12.00 -12.24 7.46
N ALA A 65 12.71 -11.31 8.09
CA ALA A 65 13.00 -10.01 7.50
C ALA A 65 13.83 -10.16 6.22
N SER A 66 14.88 -11.00 6.22
CA SER A 66 15.72 -11.26 5.05
C SER A 66 14.93 -11.81 3.87
N ALA A 67 14.08 -12.83 4.11
CA ALA A 67 13.27 -13.43 3.05
C ALA A 67 12.30 -12.40 2.46
N ARG A 68 11.59 -11.65 3.30
CA ARG A 68 10.59 -10.67 2.83
C ARG A 68 11.22 -9.43 2.19
N LEU A 69 12.32 -8.90 2.71
CA LEU A 69 13.04 -7.79 2.07
C LEU A 69 13.53 -8.17 0.69
N ARG A 70 14.01 -9.42 0.51
CA ARG A 70 14.40 -9.92 -0.81
C ARG A 70 13.23 -9.92 -1.78
N GLU A 71 12.07 -10.46 -1.38
CA GLU A 71 10.85 -10.45 -2.19
C GLU A 71 10.42 -9.03 -2.56
N LEU A 72 10.45 -8.09 -1.60
CA LEU A 72 10.13 -6.69 -1.87
C LEU A 72 11.07 -6.04 -2.88
N VAL A 73 12.35 -6.42 -2.87
CA VAL A 73 13.33 -6.00 -3.89
C VAL A 73 13.06 -6.68 -5.23
N GLU A 74 12.83 -7.99 -5.27
CA GLU A 74 12.52 -8.75 -6.48
C GLU A 74 11.26 -8.21 -7.18
N HIS A 75 10.27 -7.80 -6.41
CA HIS A 75 9.05 -7.17 -6.91
C HIS A 75 9.18 -5.68 -7.22
N GLY A 76 10.36 -5.10 -7.00
CA GLY A 76 10.65 -3.70 -7.31
C GLY A 76 9.93 -2.69 -6.42
N LEU A 77 9.57 -3.04 -5.19
CA LEU A 77 9.03 -2.10 -4.19
C LEU A 77 10.15 -1.41 -3.41
N LEU A 78 11.24 -2.14 -3.21
CA LEU A 78 12.49 -1.64 -2.65
C LEU A 78 13.62 -1.85 -3.64
N GLU A 79 14.65 -1.05 -3.53
CA GLU A 79 15.92 -1.23 -4.23
C GLU A 79 17.09 -1.22 -3.25
N LEU A 80 18.20 -1.83 -3.66
CA LEU A 80 19.42 -1.91 -2.90
C LEU A 80 20.39 -0.83 -3.38
N GLU A 81 20.89 -0.04 -2.46
CA GLU A 81 21.93 0.95 -2.71
C GLU A 81 23.15 0.67 -1.84
N PRO A 82 24.35 0.58 -2.42
CA PRO A 82 25.57 0.40 -1.65
C PRO A 82 25.86 1.66 -0.82
N TYR A 83 26.25 1.48 0.43
CA TYR A 83 26.79 2.55 1.27
C TYR A 83 27.99 2.09 2.06
N GLN A 84 28.84 3.01 2.44
CA GLN A 84 30.04 2.72 3.23
C GLN A 84 30.22 3.79 4.30
N GLU A 85 30.39 3.35 5.53
CA GLU A 85 30.81 4.22 6.63
C GLU A 85 32.34 4.25 6.72
N PRO A 86 32.94 5.36 7.19
CA PRO A 86 34.38 5.43 7.32
C PRO A 86 34.96 4.28 8.16
N GLY A 87 35.94 3.54 7.57
CA GLY A 87 36.55 2.39 8.22
C GLY A 87 35.76 1.10 8.24
N GLN A 88 34.60 1.06 7.60
CA GLN A 88 33.77 -0.15 7.52
C GLN A 88 33.70 -0.72 6.09
N ARG A 89 33.27 -2.00 5.99
CA ARG A 89 33.00 -2.63 4.70
C ARG A 89 31.74 -2.01 4.07
N THR A 90 31.72 -1.96 2.74
CA THR A 90 30.52 -1.62 1.97
C THR A 90 29.37 -2.55 2.36
N ARG A 91 28.22 -1.97 2.63
CA ARG A 91 26.95 -2.62 2.94
C ARG A 91 25.88 -2.16 1.98
N GLN A 92 24.73 -2.83 2.00
CA GLN A 92 23.55 -2.44 1.23
C GLN A 92 22.51 -1.80 2.15
N ARG A 93 21.86 -0.74 1.66
CA ARG A 93 20.68 -0.16 2.26
C ARG A 93 19.48 -0.32 1.33
N TYR A 94 18.30 -0.38 1.91
CA TYR A 94 17.04 -0.51 1.20
C TYR A 94 16.43 0.88 1.03
N LEU A 95 16.03 1.22 -0.19
CA LEU A 95 15.34 2.46 -0.51
C LEU A 95 14.00 2.14 -1.16
N LEU A 96 13.00 3.02 -0.94
CA LEU A 96 11.75 2.94 -1.67
C LEU A 96 11.97 3.29 -3.13
N THR A 97 11.44 2.44 -4.03
CA THR A 97 11.28 2.80 -5.43
C THR A 97 10.04 3.69 -5.61
N GLU A 98 9.82 4.23 -6.81
CA GLU A 98 8.56 4.91 -7.17
C GLU A 98 7.36 3.98 -6.96
N LYS A 99 7.44 2.74 -7.47
CA LYS A 99 6.41 1.70 -7.26
C LYS A 99 6.14 1.43 -5.77
N GLY A 100 7.19 1.38 -4.95
CA GLY A 100 7.06 1.22 -3.51
C GLY A 100 6.39 2.44 -2.86
N ALA A 101 6.76 3.65 -3.28
CA ALA A 101 6.18 4.89 -2.76
C ALA A 101 4.68 5.01 -3.08
N ASP A 102 4.23 4.53 -4.23
CA ASP A 102 2.82 4.53 -4.65
C ASP A 102 1.92 3.67 -3.76
N LEU A 103 2.48 2.77 -2.94
CA LEU A 103 1.72 2.04 -1.91
C LEU A 103 1.39 2.88 -0.67
N PHE A 104 1.96 4.07 -0.52
CA PHE A 104 1.73 4.87 0.68
C PHE A 104 0.25 5.16 0.99
N PRO A 105 -0.59 5.54 0.01
CA PRO A 105 -2.03 5.74 0.25
C PRO A 105 -2.74 4.48 0.77
N VAL A 106 -2.32 3.28 0.34
CA VAL A 106 -2.86 2.00 0.83
C VAL A 106 -2.52 1.79 2.31
N ILE A 107 -1.27 2.04 2.68
CA ILE A 107 -0.81 1.95 4.08
C ILE A 107 -1.55 2.96 4.96
N VAL A 108 -1.73 4.20 4.50
CA VAL A 108 -2.49 5.23 5.21
C VAL A 108 -3.95 4.82 5.37
N GLY A 109 -4.57 4.28 4.32
CA GLY A 109 -5.94 3.77 4.37
C GLY A 109 -6.12 2.65 5.39
N LEU A 110 -5.21 1.67 5.42
CA LEU A 110 -5.19 0.60 6.43
C LEU A 110 -5.00 1.16 7.84
N MET A 111 -4.08 2.10 8.02
CA MET A 111 -3.87 2.75 9.31
C MET A 111 -5.13 3.49 9.79
N GLN A 112 -5.79 4.25 8.93
CA GLN A 112 -7.02 4.96 9.29
C GLN A 112 -8.16 4.00 9.66
N TRP A 113 -8.32 2.93 8.88
CA TRP A 113 -9.31 1.90 9.18
C TRP A 113 -9.01 1.21 10.51
N GLY A 114 -7.76 0.82 10.75
CA GLY A 114 -7.31 0.21 12.00
C GLY A 114 -7.49 1.15 13.21
N ASN A 115 -7.10 2.42 13.06
CA ASN A 115 -7.28 3.43 14.12
C ASN A 115 -8.75 3.62 14.52
N ARG A 116 -9.65 3.50 13.55
CA ARG A 116 -11.09 3.67 13.79
C ARG A 116 -11.75 2.45 14.42
N TRP A 117 -11.36 1.25 14.01
CA TRP A 117 -12.11 0.03 14.29
C TRP A 117 -11.39 -0.98 15.19
N LEU A 118 -10.07 -0.87 15.31
CA LEU A 118 -9.22 -1.80 16.06
C LEU A 118 -8.48 -1.14 17.23
N SER A 119 -8.76 0.14 17.51
CA SER A 119 -8.08 0.88 18.57
C SER A 119 -9.05 1.80 19.31
N ASP A 120 -9.07 1.69 20.63
CA ASP A 120 -9.89 2.55 21.50
C ASP A 120 -9.34 3.98 21.58
N THR A 121 -8.04 4.18 21.28
CA THR A 121 -7.33 5.47 21.42
C THR A 121 -6.99 6.14 20.10
N GLY A 122 -7.37 5.54 18.96
CA GLY A 122 -7.06 6.08 17.64
C GLY A 122 -5.65 5.76 17.14
N GLY A 123 -4.99 4.75 17.75
CA GLY A 123 -3.67 4.28 17.36
C GLY A 123 -2.51 5.13 17.87
N PRO A 124 -1.26 4.61 17.77
CA PRO A 124 -0.07 5.21 18.38
C PRO A 124 0.55 6.36 17.58
N ALA A 125 0.16 6.56 16.31
CA ALA A 125 0.79 7.52 15.40
C ALA A 125 -0.23 8.25 14.53
N LYS A 126 0.11 9.47 14.13
CA LYS A 126 -0.64 10.30 13.18
C LYS A 126 0.30 10.79 12.09
N ILE A 127 -0.15 10.79 10.86
CA ILE A 127 0.55 11.41 9.75
C ILE A 127 0.10 12.87 9.69
N LEU A 128 1.06 13.78 9.68
CA LEU A 128 0.79 15.22 9.66
C LEU A 128 1.42 15.86 8.42
N HIS A 129 0.71 16.80 7.84
CA HIS A 129 1.24 17.63 6.76
C HIS A 129 2.31 18.57 7.31
N ARG A 130 3.54 18.45 6.83
CA ARG A 130 4.71 19.20 7.34
C ARG A 130 4.52 20.72 7.28
N GLY A 131 3.79 21.21 6.28
CA GLY A 131 3.59 22.64 6.08
C GLY A 131 2.59 23.30 7.04
N CYS A 132 1.52 22.58 7.48
CA CYS A 132 0.47 23.16 8.30
C CYS A 132 0.15 22.38 9.58
N GLY A 133 0.78 21.23 9.80
CA GLY A 133 0.54 20.40 11.01
C GLY A 133 -0.80 19.67 11.03
N ALA A 134 -1.63 19.81 10.00
CA ALA A 134 -2.92 19.13 9.95
C ALA A 134 -2.76 17.62 9.72
N ALA A 135 -3.68 16.83 10.28
CA ALA A 135 -3.70 15.39 10.07
C ALA A 135 -4.00 15.06 8.60
N VAL A 136 -3.24 14.09 8.06
CA VAL A 136 -3.38 13.58 6.70
C VAL A 136 -4.18 12.30 6.73
N GLY A 137 -5.07 12.14 5.75
CA GLY A 137 -5.85 10.94 5.54
C GLY A 137 -6.12 10.66 4.08
N THR A 138 -6.62 9.45 3.80
CA THR A 138 -7.08 9.06 2.47
C THR A 138 -8.56 9.33 2.31
N GLU A 139 -8.96 9.80 1.14
CA GLU A 139 -10.34 9.91 0.71
C GLU A 139 -10.46 9.59 -0.77
N LEU A 140 -11.62 9.10 -1.18
CA LEU A 140 -11.90 8.82 -2.58
C LEU A 140 -12.38 10.08 -3.28
N ARG A 141 -11.81 10.36 -4.46
CA ARG A 141 -12.21 11.44 -5.35
C ARG A 141 -12.33 10.92 -6.78
N CYS A 142 -13.30 11.42 -7.53
CA CYS A 142 -13.35 11.23 -8.96
C CYS A 142 -12.34 12.16 -9.68
N GLU A 143 -12.13 11.97 -10.96
CA GLU A 143 -11.20 12.80 -11.78
C GLU A 143 -11.56 14.30 -11.79
N HIS A 144 -12.83 14.63 -11.58
CA HIS A 144 -13.28 16.04 -11.42
C HIS A 144 -13.08 16.58 -10.00
N GLY A 145 -12.41 15.82 -9.11
CA GLY A 145 -12.09 16.24 -7.75
C GLY A 145 -13.23 16.15 -6.75
N HIS A 146 -14.41 15.64 -7.12
CA HIS A 146 -15.52 15.47 -6.19
C HIS A 146 -15.18 14.37 -5.18
N LYS A 147 -15.41 14.65 -3.91
CA LYS A 147 -15.37 13.63 -2.86
C LYS A 147 -16.55 12.69 -3.04
N VAL A 148 -16.30 11.38 -3.01
CA VAL A 148 -17.30 10.35 -3.25
C VAL A 148 -17.37 9.35 -2.10
N ALA A 149 -18.59 8.87 -1.81
CA ALA A 149 -18.84 7.80 -0.87
C ALA A 149 -19.16 6.49 -1.64
N LEU A 150 -19.07 5.36 -0.94
CA LEU A 150 -19.34 4.05 -1.55
C LEU A 150 -20.69 3.98 -2.29
N ALA A 151 -21.71 4.68 -1.77
CA ALA A 151 -23.05 4.70 -2.36
C ALA A 151 -23.14 5.51 -3.67
N ASP A 152 -22.13 6.33 -3.97
CA ASP A 152 -22.07 7.20 -5.15
C ASP A 152 -21.30 6.54 -6.30
N LEU A 153 -20.83 5.30 -6.12
CA LEU A 153 -19.91 4.64 -7.03
C LEU A 153 -20.56 3.50 -7.79
N ASP A 154 -20.24 3.44 -9.06
CA ASP A 154 -20.53 2.33 -9.94
C ASP A 154 -19.25 1.55 -10.25
N LEU A 155 -19.37 0.25 -10.46
CA LEU A 155 -18.33 -0.60 -11.02
C LEU A 155 -18.69 -0.96 -12.45
N ALA A 156 -17.88 -0.49 -13.39
CA ALA A 156 -17.99 -0.79 -14.81
C ALA A 156 -16.80 -1.62 -15.29
N ALA A 157 -16.96 -2.32 -16.41
CA ALA A 157 -15.84 -2.97 -17.06
C ALA A 157 -14.83 -1.92 -17.55
N ASN A 158 -13.54 -2.22 -17.40
CA ASN A 158 -12.47 -1.38 -17.95
C ASN A 158 -12.26 -1.80 -19.42
N ASN A 159 -13.05 -1.23 -20.33
CA ASN A 159 -12.91 -1.46 -21.77
C ASN A 159 -11.77 -0.56 -22.25
N ALA A 160 -10.64 -1.14 -22.61
CA ALA A 160 -9.47 -0.41 -23.11
C ALA A 160 -9.73 0.39 -24.41
N ASP A 161 -10.87 0.18 -25.06
CA ASP A 161 -11.23 0.78 -26.35
C ASP A 161 -12.08 2.05 -26.26
N SER A 162 -12.42 2.55 -25.05
CA SER A 162 -13.31 3.71 -24.90
C SER A 162 -12.59 5.07 -24.74
N GLN A 163 -11.29 5.14 -25.02
CA GLN A 163 -10.51 6.40 -25.00
C GLN A 163 -9.97 6.80 -26.39
N ALA A 164 -10.77 6.59 -27.45
CA ALA A 164 -10.47 7.14 -28.77
C ALA A 164 -11.74 7.79 -29.32
N ASP A 165 -12.04 9.00 -28.88
CA ASP A 165 -12.80 10.04 -29.61
C ASP A 165 -12.44 11.42 -29.03
#